data_b346b55e99b441a17147501a1ab9299a
#
_entry.id   b346b55e99b441a17147501a1ab9299a
#
_cell.length_a   1.000
_cell.length_b   1.000
_cell.length_c   1.000
_cell.angle_alpha   90.00
_cell.angle_beta   90.00
_cell.angle_gamma   90.00
#
_symmetry.space_group_name_H-M   'P 1'
#
loop_
_entity.id
_entity.type
_entity.pdbx_description
1 polymer ?
#
loop_
_entity_poly.entity_id
_entity_poly.type
_entity_poly.pdbx_seq_one_letter_code
_entity_poly.pdbx_strand_id
1 'polypeptide(L)'
;MNLLKKPFSISLQALAGVLIFSCLLAHPFSEAASSPPGDKRDYMLVLNTYTESAPWSSHIINSIVAHIDQVDNFEVYTENMNSLLMTFKKHKTGEIESFKNNLLREYGKNPPRMLVLLGAPIAVLRDFVKQTWPGVPLILCSEMDYIGPENAYLDRRPLRPEERLPLCDKAVSDNITLIRTPLYLRENVELMRRMIPGMDSLIFVGDGRYINQQADSDLRELLDREFPQIDYRFYSAHEMSTEALLDSLNRIDIHRTGILFS
;
A
#
# COMPACT_ATOMS: atom_id res chain seq x y z
N MET A 1 46.06 0.27 -2.04
CA MET A 1 45.49 1.06 -0.96
C MET A 1 44.21 1.70 -1.53
N ASN A 2 43.11 0.90 -1.57
CA ASN A 2 41.81 1.31 -2.13
C ASN A 2 40.82 1.42 -1.00
N LEU A 3 40.47 2.68 -0.67
CA LEU A 3 39.39 3.01 0.26
C LEU A 3 38.03 2.79 -0.44
N LEU A 4 37.40 1.67 -0.13
CA LEU A 4 36.02 1.40 -0.48
C LEU A 4 35.12 2.44 0.22
N LYS A 5 34.57 3.37 -0.55
CA LYS A 5 33.49 4.25 -0.10
C LYS A 5 32.25 3.41 0.22
N LYS A 6 31.90 3.32 1.50
CA LYS A 6 30.61 2.75 1.93
C LYS A 6 29.47 3.62 1.38
N PRO A 7 28.45 3.06 0.72
CA PRO A 7 27.27 3.83 0.38
C PRO A 7 26.52 4.18 1.67
N PHE A 8 26.21 5.44 1.81
CA PHE A 8 25.35 5.95 2.88
C PHE A 8 23.92 5.43 2.62
N SER A 9 23.52 4.37 3.28
CA SER A 9 22.14 3.94 3.29
C SER A 9 21.39 4.76 4.35
N ILE A 10 20.70 5.80 3.90
CA ILE A 10 19.71 6.47 4.74
C ILE A 10 18.57 5.46 4.91
N SER A 11 18.33 4.99 6.13
CA SER A 11 17.25 4.04 6.39
C SER A 11 15.91 4.73 6.06
N LEU A 12 15.02 4.00 5.41
CA LEU A 12 13.66 4.45 5.07
C LEU A 12 12.92 5.01 6.31
N GLN A 13 13.27 4.53 7.50
CA GLN A 13 12.78 4.98 8.80
C GLN A 13 13.14 6.44 9.11
N ALA A 14 14.36 6.88 8.78
CA ALA A 14 14.77 8.27 9.00
C ALA A 14 14.04 9.22 8.06
N LEU A 15 13.74 8.81 6.83
CA LEU A 15 13.04 9.64 5.85
C LEU A 15 11.56 9.83 6.21
N ALA A 16 10.89 8.76 6.71
CA ALA A 16 9.50 8.82 7.15
C ALA A 16 9.35 9.75 8.38
N GLY A 17 10.27 9.68 9.34
CA GLY A 17 10.25 10.55 10.52
C GLY A 17 10.42 12.02 10.18
N VAL A 18 11.34 12.36 9.27
CA VAL A 18 11.61 13.75 8.86
C VAL A 18 10.43 14.36 8.08
N LEU A 19 9.78 13.59 7.20
CA LEU A 19 8.62 14.06 6.43
C LEU A 19 7.40 14.32 7.31
N ILE A 20 7.11 13.44 8.27
CA ILE A 20 6.00 13.63 9.21
C ILE A 20 6.23 14.86 10.07
N PHE A 21 7.44 15.07 10.55
CA PHE A 21 7.79 16.23 11.39
C PHE A 21 7.76 17.55 10.60
N SER A 22 8.21 17.55 9.35
CA SER A 22 8.18 18.75 8.49
C SER A 22 6.76 19.19 8.14
N CYS A 23 5.83 18.25 7.93
CA CYS A 23 4.42 18.57 7.69
C CYS A 23 3.73 19.18 8.92
N LEU A 24 4.14 18.78 10.13
CA LEU A 24 3.60 19.33 11.37
C LEU A 24 4.06 20.79 11.64
N LEU A 25 5.26 21.16 11.17
CA LEU A 25 5.84 22.49 11.42
C LEU A 25 5.52 23.54 10.34
N ALA A 26 5.07 23.13 9.15
CA ALA A 26 4.93 24.03 8.00
C ALA A 26 3.58 24.75 7.88
N HIS A 27 2.59 24.44 8.70
CA HIS A 27 1.30 25.10 8.65
C HIS A 27 1.20 26.14 9.80
N PRO A 28 0.96 27.43 9.50
CA PRO A 28 0.59 28.37 10.55
C PRO A 28 -0.76 27.89 11.12
N PHE A 29 -0.76 27.59 12.42
CA PHE A 29 -2.00 27.30 13.14
C PHE A 29 -2.97 28.46 12.93
N SER A 30 -3.99 28.24 12.11
CA SER A 30 -5.13 29.13 12.09
C SER A 30 -5.81 29.00 13.45
N GLU A 31 -5.84 30.06 14.21
CA GLU A 31 -6.63 30.14 15.44
C GLU A 31 -8.11 29.88 15.13
N ALA A 32 -8.48 28.61 15.16
CA ALA A 32 -9.89 28.23 15.19
C ALA A 32 -10.43 28.49 16.60
N ALA A 33 -11.52 29.22 16.67
CA ALA A 33 -12.23 29.66 17.85
C ALA A 33 -12.21 28.63 18.99
N SER A 34 -11.80 29.07 20.18
CA SER A 34 -11.74 28.31 21.42
C SER A 34 -13.06 27.63 21.75
N SER A 35 -13.11 26.31 21.54
CA SER A 35 -14.09 25.45 22.20
C SER A 35 -13.71 25.30 23.68
N PRO A 36 -14.67 25.14 24.60
CA PRO A 36 -14.38 25.02 26.01
C PRO A 36 -13.56 23.77 26.31
N PRO A 37 -12.72 23.75 27.36
CA PRO A 37 -11.78 22.69 27.65
C PRO A 37 -12.51 21.44 28.16
N GLY A 38 -12.91 20.60 27.25
CA GLY A 38 -13.17 19.19 27.50
C GLY A 38 -12.04 18.42 26.85
N ASP A 39 -11.43 17.59 27.63
CA ASP A 39 -10.22 16.77 27.45
C ASP A 39 -10.18 15.98 26.10
N LYS A 40 -10.17 16.66 24.97
CA LYS A 40 -10.08 16.05 23.64
C LYS A 40 -8.65 16.21 23.14
N ARG A 41 -7.89 15.15 23.29
CA ARG A 41 -6.57 15.05 22.68
C ARG A 41 -6.69 15.13 21.16
N ASP A 42 -5.77 15.80 20.54
CA ASP A 42 -5.60 15.77 19.09
C ASP A 42 -5.14 14.36 18.67
N TYR A 43 -5.54 13.89 17.50
CA TYR A 43 -5.17 12.54 17.09
C TYR A 43 -4.96 12.42 15.57
N MET A 44 -4.15 11.43 15.23
CA MET A 44 -3.98 10.91 13.88
C MET A 44 -4.81 9.64 13.73
N LEU A 45 -5.51 9.50 12.60
CA LEU A 45 -6.21 8.27 12.26
C LEU A 45 -5.49 7.55 11.12
N VAL A 46 -5.01 6.35 11.40
CA VAL A 46 -4.38 5.47 10.42
C VAL A 46 -5.41 4.45 9.93
N LEU A 47 -5.76 4.51 8.66
CA LEU A 47 -6.61 3.52 8.00
C LEU A 47 -5.71 2.51 7.29
N ASN A 48 -5.66 1.29 7.81
CA ASN A 48 -4.83 0.22 7.29
C ASN A 48 -5.66 -0.74 6.45
N THR A 49 -5.26 -0.97 5.22
CA THR A 49 -5.91 -1.93 4.33
C THR A 49 -5.79 -3.37 4.82
N TYR A 50 -4.67 -3.67 5.46
CA TYR A 50 -4.30 -5.02 5.87
C TYR A 50 -4.81 -5.38 7.26
N THR A 51 -4.35 -6.51 7.77
CA THR A 51 -4.54 -6.91 9.17
C THR A 51 -3.49 -6.23 10.04
N GLU A 52 -3.76 -6.14 11.33
CA GLU A 52 -2.81 -5.61 12.32
C GLU A 52 -1.45 -6.31 12.27
N SER A 53 -1.44 -7.62 11.97
CA SER A 53 -0.23 -8.45 11.94
C SER A 53 0.52 -8.44 10.60
N ALA A 54 0.05 -7.71 9.59
CA ALA A 54 0.73 -7.65 8.29
C ALA A 54 2.09 -6.94 8.44
N PRO A 55 3.25 -7.59 8.15
CA PRO A 55 4.57 -7.06 8.52
C PRO A 55 4.86 -5.68 7.93
N TRP A 56 4.46 -5.45 6.67
CA TRP A 56 4.70 -4.18 6.00
C TRP A 56 3.98 -3.02 6.69
N SER A 57 2.68 -3.13 6.92
CA SER A 57 1.89 -2.05 7.54
C SER A 57 2.17 -1.91 9.03
N SER A 58 2.37 -3.01 9.75
CA SER A 58 2.67 -2.96 11.18
C SER A 58 4.00 -2.26 11.48
N HIS A 59 5.02 -2.43 10.65
CA HIS A 59 6.28 -1.67 10.79
C HIS A 59 6.08 -0.16 10.60
N ILE A 60 5.27 0.24 9.63
CA ILE A 60 4.95 1.66 9.40
C ILE A 60 4.16 2.21 10.60
N ILE A 61 3.11 1.51 11.02
CA ILE A 61 2.26 1.92 12.16
C ILE A 61 3.09 2.04 13.44
N ASN A 62 3.89 1.04 13.76
CA ASN A 62 4.76 1.05 14.94
C ASN A 62 5.77 2.22 14.90
N SER A 63 6.31 2.53 13.72
CA SER A 63 7.19 3.69 13.56
C SER A 63 6.46 5.01 13.78
N ILE A 64 5.23 5.14 13.28
CA ILE A 64 4.38 6.31 13.52
C ILE A 64 4.11 6.46 15.02
N VAL A 65 3.62 5.41 15.67
CA VAL A 65 3.30 5.41 17.11
C VAL A 65 4.53 5.82 17.93
N ALA A 66 5.69 5.18 17.68
CA ALA A 66 6.91 5.46 18.43
C ALA A 66 7.39 6.93 18.31
N HIS A 67 7.08 7.61 17.21
CA HIS A 67 7.42 9.02 17.04
C HIS A 67 6.37 9.96 17.64
N ILE A 68 5.09 9.60 17.48
CA ILE A 68 3.98 10.42 17.99
C ILE A 68 3.86 10.33 19.51
N ASP A 69 4.19 9.19 20.13
CA ASP A 69 4.23 9.05 21.59
C ASP A 69 5.16 10.04 22.30
N GLN A 70 6.05 10.70 21.54
CA GLN A 70 6.92 11.76 22.02
C GLN A 70 6.28 13.15 21.95
N VAL A 71 5.08 13.27 21.37
CA VAL A 71 4.34 14.52 21.21
C VAL A 71 3.26 14.60 22.28
N ASP A 72 3.36 15.62 23.14
CA ASP A 72 2.39 15.84 24.19
C ASP A 72 0.98 16.06 23.64
N ASN A 73 -0.02 15.43 24.26
CA ASN A 73 -1.44 15.56 23.95
C ASN A 73 -1.84 15.15 22.53
N PHE A 74 -1.09 14.24 21.90
CA PHE A 74 -1.42 13.69 20.59
C PHE A 74 -1.50 12.16 20.64
N GLU A 75 -2.51 11.56 20.01
CA GLU A 75 -2.75 10.13 19.99
C GLU A 75 -2.76 9.56 18.57
N VAL A 76 -2.52 8.26 18.42
CA VAL A 76 -2.65 7.53 17.16
C VAL A 76 -3.71 6.45 17.30
N TYR A 77 -4.74 6.53 16.48
CA TYR A 77 -5.74 5.47 16.35
C TYR A 77 -5.53 4.74 15.02
N THR A 78 -5.70 3.43 15.05
CA THR A 78 -5.55 2.57 13.86
C THR A 78 -6.81 1.76 13.64
N GLU A 79 -7.36 1.86 12.43
CA GLU A 79 -8.49 1.06 11.97
C GLU A 79 -8.05 0.13 10.85
N ASN A 80 -8.29 -1.17 11.03
CA ASN A 80 -7.88 -2.20 10.08
C ASN A 80 -9.07 -2.63 9.22
N MET A 81 -8.99 -2.44 7.92
CA MET A 81 -10.02 -2.87 6.96
C MET A 81 -10.03 -4.40 6.78
N ASN A 82 -8.93 -5.08 7.14
CA ASN A 82 -8.80 -6.54 7.03
C ASN A 82 -9.11 -7.07 5.61
N SER A 83 -8.59 -6.43 4.59
CA SER A 83 -8.87 -6.74 3.18
C SER A 83 -8.59 -8.20 2.80
N LEU A 84 -7.68 -8.88 3.52
CA LEU A 84 -7.44 -10.32 3.37
C LEU A 84 -8.70 -11.14 3.69
N LEU A 85 -9.39 -10.83 4.79
CA LEU A 85 -10.63 -11.52 5.17
C LEU A 85 -11.75 -11.24 4.17
N MET A 86 -11.82 -10.01 3.64
CA MET A 86 -12.77 -9.65 2.58
C MET A 86 -12.53 -10.45 1.29
N THR A 87 -11.30 -10.94 1.08
CA THR A 87 -10.93 -11.73 -0.10
C THR A 87 -11.71 -13.03 -0.21
N PHE A 88 -12.06 -13.66 0.90
CA PHE A 88 -12.73 -14.95 0.94
C PHE A 88 -14.26 -14.86 1.04
N LYS A 89 -14.83 -13.67 1.20
CA LYS A 89 -16.28 -13.47 1.39
C LYS A 89 -16.98 -13.09 0.08
N LYS A 90 -18.21 -13.60 -0.10
CA LYS A 90 -19.03 -13.34 -1.29
C LYS A 90 -19.64 -11.94 -1.35
N HIS A 91 -19.76 -11.23 -0.20
CA HIS A 91 -20.48 -9.94 -0.09
C HIS A 91 -19.55 -8.82 0.38
N LYS A 92 -18.58 -8.43 -0.47
CA LYS A 92 -17.55 -7.44 -0.15
C LYS A 92 -18.08 -6.01 0.03
N THR A 93 -19.06 -5.62 -0.75
CA THR A 93 -19.62 -4.24 -0.73
C THR A 93 -20.21 -3.90 0.64
N GLY A 94 -20.96 -4.81 1.26
CA GLY A 94 -21.53 -4.59 2.58
C GLY A 94 -20.52 -4.42 3.70
N GLU A 95 -19.32 -5.02 3.56
CA GLU A 95 -18.26 -4.90 4.57
C GLU A 95 -17.53 -3.56 4.48
N ILE A 96 -17.30 -3.06 3.27
CA ILE A 96 -16.72 -1.72 3.08
C ILE A 96 -17.70 -0.65 3.60
N GLU A 97 -18.98 -0.77 3.29
CA GLU A 97 -19.97 0.13 3.83
C GLU A 97 -20.11 0.04 5.36
N SER A 98 -20.02 -1.17 5.93
CA SER A 98 -19.97 -1.35 7.39
C SER A 98 -18.73 -0.69 7.99
N PHE A 99 -17.58 -0.80 7.35
CA PHE A 99 -16.35 -0.15 7.77
C PHE A 99 -16.49 1.38 7.73
N LYS A 100 -16.99 1.94 6.63
CA LYS A 100 -17.28 3.39 6.49
C LYS A 100 -18.24 3.87 7.58
N ASN A 101 -19.33 3.12 7.85
CA ASN A 101 -20.31 3.46 8.89
C ASN A 101 -19.69 3.40 10.30
N ASN A 102 -18.80 2.46 10.57
CA ASN A 102 -18.07 2.42 11.83
C ASN A 102 -17.18 3.65 12.00
N LEU A 103 -16.43 4.03 10.96
CA LEU A 103 -15.62 5.24 10.97
C LEU A 103 -16.44 6.50 11.24
N LEU A 104 -17.62 6.64 10.62
CA LEU A 104 -18.54 7.75 10.88
C LEU A 104 -19.03 7.76 12.32
N ARG A 105 -19.39 6.61 12.87
CA ARG A 105 -19.89 6.49 14.23
C ARG A 105 -18.83 6.88 15.27
N GLU A 106 -17.59 6.41 15.09
CA GLU A 106 -16.52 6.61 16.06
C GLU A 106 -15.87 8.01 15.91
N TYR A 107 -15.61 8.44 14.67
CA TYR A 107 -14.79 9.64 14.38
C TYR A 107 -15.54 10.77 13.69
N GLY A 108 -16.79 10.57 13.27
CA GLY A 108 -17.53 11.56 12.46
C GLY A 108 -17.78 12.90 13.16
N LYS A 109 -17.94 12.90 14.48
CA LYS A 109 -18.18 14.12 15.28
C LYS A 109 -16.89 14.83 15.74
N ASN A 110 -15.77 14.17 15.67
CA ASN A 110 -14.49 14.69 16.10
C ASN A 110 -13.46 14.33 15.03
N PRO A 111 -13.24 15.17 14.02
CA PRO A 111 -12.35 14.86 12.92
C PRO A 111 -10.90 14.71 13.40
N PRO A 112 -10.12 13.78 12.82
CA PRO A 112 -8.69 13.66 13.10
C PRO A 112 -7.94 14.92 12.64
N ARG A 113 -6.80 15.20 13.24
CA ARG A 113 -5.89 16.25 12.77
C ARG A 113 -5.13 15.85 11.52
N MET A 114 -4.98 14.55 11.30
CA MET A 114 -4.28 13.97 10.14
C MET A 114 -4.84 12.58 9.85
N LEU A 115 -4.91 12.24 8.58
CA LEU A 115 -5.24 10.91 8.09
C LEU A 115 -4.04 10.26 7.41
N VAL A 116 -3.82 8.98 7.68
CA VAL A 116 -2.84 8.16 6.97
C VAL A 116 -3.57 6.97 6.36
N LEU A 117 -3.47 6.80 5.05
CA LEU A 117 -4.03 5.67 4.32
C LEU A 117 -2.89 4.73 3.91
N LEU A 118 -2.95 3.45 4.35
CA LEU A 118 -1.92 2.46 4.07
C LEU A 118 -2.42 1.38 3.11
N GLY A 119 -1.77 1.25 1.95
CA GLY A 119 -1.99 0.21 0.96
C GLY A 119 -2.89 0.61 -0.21
N ALA A 120 -2.71 -0.04 -1.37
CA ALA A 120 -3.40 0.29 -2.60
C ALA A 120 -4.94 0.19 -2.52
N PRO A 121 -5.55 -0.83 -1.87
CA PRO A 121 -7.01 -0.93 -1.76
C PRO A 121 -7.67 0.22 -0.99
N ILE A 122 -6.91 1.01 -0.26
CA ILE A 122 -7.41 2.19 0.45
C ILE A 122 -7.97 3.26 -0.50
N ALA A 123 -7.68 3.16 -1.79
CA ALA A 123 -8.28 4.02 -2.81
C ALA A 123 -9.81 4.07 -2.74
N VAL A 124 -10.45 2.94 -2.32
CA VAL A 124 -11.91 2.89 -2.10
C VAL A 124 -12.39 3.78 -0.95
N LEU A 125 -11.49 4.17 -0.05
CA LEU A 125 -11.80 5.05 1.08
C LEU A 125 -11.44 6.51 0.82
N ARG A 126 -10.62 6.81 -0.18
CA ARG A 126 -10.12 8.18 -0.42
C ARG A 126 -11.23 9.21 -0.55
N ASP A 127 -12.19 8.95 -1.42
CA ASP A 127 -13.28 9.89 -1.67
C ASP A 127 -14.20 9.99 -0.46
N PHE A 128 -14.45 8.90 0.23
CA PHE A 128 -15.19 8.86 1.49
C PHE A 128 -14.52 9.73 2.56
N VAL A 129 -13.22 9.58 2.83
CA VAL A 129 -12.53 10.37 3.86
C VAL A 129 -12.47 11.85 3.50
N LYS A 130 -12.28 12.21 2.23
CA LYS A 130 -12.29 13.59 1.76
C LYS A 130 -13.67 14.26 1.92
N GLN A 131 -14.74 13.52 1.73
CA GLN A 131 -16.12 14.01 1.93
C GLN A 131 -16.46 14.11 3.42
N THR A 132 -16.01 13.14 4.21
CA THR A 132 -16.31 13.07 5.65
C THR A 132 -15.55 14.13 6.44
N TRP A 133 -14.28 14.33 6.12
CA TRP A 133 -13.39 15.26 6.84
C TRP A 133 -12.68 16.21 5.87
N PRO A 134 -13.42 17.14 5.27
CA PRO A 134 -12.85 18.08 4.31
C PRO A 134 -11.77 18.95 4.96
N GLY A 135 -10.64 19.10 4.27
CA GLY A 135 -9.52 19.91 4.75
C GLY A 135 -8.56 19.22 5.72
N VAL A 136 -8.86 17.99 6.20
CA VAL A 136 -7.92 17.22 7.00
C VAL A 136 -6.75 16.78 6.11
N PRO A 137 -5.48 17.03 6.51
CA PRO A 137 -4.31 16.58 5.78
C PRO A 137 -4.31 15.04 5.61
N LEU A 138 -4.00 14.60 4.39
CA LEU A 138 -4.01 13.18 4.02
C LEU A 138 -2.63 12.74 3.54
N ILE A 139 -2.09 11.68 4.16
CA ILE A 139 -0.92 10.96 3.69
C ILE A 139 -1.39 9.63 3.10
N LEU A 140 -0.97 9.35 1.88
CA LEU A 140 -1.25 8.08 1.20
C LEU A 140 0.06 7.30 1.01
N CYS A 141 0.15 6.11 1.60
CA CYS A 141 1.24 5.16 1.35
C CYS A 141 0.73 4.07 0.39
N SER A 142 1.37 3.94 -0.79
CA SER A 142 0.90 3.03 -1.84
C SER A 142 2.03 2.30 -2.51
N GLU A 143 1.80 1.01 -2.77
CA GLU A 143 2.65 0.16 -3.60
C GLU A 143 2.43 0.38 -5.10
N MET A 144 1.35 1.08 -5.47
CA MET A 144 0.93 1.30 -6.85
C MET A 144 1.31 2.72 -7.30
N ASP A 145 1.61 2.87 -8.58
CA ASP A 145 1.89 4.16 -9.21
C ASP A 145 0.66 4.85 -9.80
N TYR A 146 -0.48 4.17 -9.76
CA TYR A 146 -1.75 4.67 -10.29
C TYR A 146 -2.93 4.18 -9.44
N ILE A 147 -4.06 4.82 -9.63
CA ILE A 147 -5.33 4.53 -8.97
C ILE A 147 -6.42 4.34 -10.02
N GLY A 148 -7.46 3.59 -9.70
CA GLY A 148 -8.58 3.32 -10.58
C GLY A 148 -9.92 3.38 -9.87
N PRO A 149 -11.00 2.98 -10.57
CA PRO A 149 -12.34 2.99 -10.03
C PRO A 149 -12.51 1.94 -8.93
N GLU A 150 -13.34 2.25 -7.94
CA GLU A 150 -13.60 1.40 -6.77
C GLU A 150 -14.01 -0.03 -7.14
N ASN A 151 -14.83 -0.20 -8.19
CA ASN A 151 -15.29 -1.52 -8.60
C ASN A 151 -14.15 -2.46 -9.03
N ALA A 152 -13.06 -1.95 -9.58
CA ALA A 152 -11.91 -2.79 -9.93
C ALA A 152 -11.29 -3.45 -8.69
N TYR A 153 -11.22 -2.72 -7.58
CA TYR A 153 -10.73 -3.25 -6.29
C TYR A 153 -11.72 -4.26 -5.69
N LEU A 154 -13.02 -3.98 -5.78
CA LEU A 154 -14.08 -4.86 -5.29
C LEU A 154 -14.12 -6.19 -6.06
N ASP A 155 -13.97 -6.12 -7.38
CA ASP A 155 -13.98 -7.28 -8.27
C ASP A 155 -12.63 -7.99 -8.33
N ARG A 156 -11.59 -7.43 -7.73
CA ARG A 156 -10.20 -7.92 -7.76
C ARG A 156 -9.68 -8.12 -9.19
N ARG A 157 -10.13 -7.29 -10.10
CA ARG A 157 -9.63 -7.29 -11.47
C ARG A 157 -8.53 -6.25 -11.65
N PRO A 158 -7.53 -6.53 -12.48
CA PRO A 158 -6.54 -5.51 -12.82
C PRO A 158 -7.20 -4.32 -13.52
N LEU A 159 -6.59 -3.14 -13.36
CA LEU A 159 -7.02 -1.94 -14.05
C LEU A 159 -6.64 -2.02 -15.52
N ARG A 160 -7.59 -1.73 -16.37
CA ARG A 160 -7.32 -1.51 -17.79
C ARG A 160 -6.48 -0.24 -17.97
N PRO A 161 -5.66 -0.12 -18.99
CA PRO A 161 -4.80 1.05 -19.21
C PRO A 161 -5.55 2.38 -19.13
N GLU A 162 -6.76 2.45 -19.69
CA GLU A 162 -7.61 3.65 -19.70
C GLU A 162 -8.23 3.99 -18.34
N GLU A 163 -8.23 3.06 -17.40
CA GLU A 163 -8.71 3.27 -16.03
C GLU A 163 -7.60 3.76 -15.08
N ARG A 164 -6.35 3.72 -15.53
CA ARG A 164 -5.18 4.05 -14.71
C ARG A 164 -4.98 5.55 -14.66
N LEU A 165 -5.25 6.13 -13.50
CA LEU A 165 -4.95 7.53 -13.23
C LEU A 165 -3.63 7.60 -12.45
N PRO A 166 -2.60 8.29 -12.98
CA PRO A 166 -1.31 8.42 -12.29
C PRO A 166 -1.49 8.96 -10.87
N LEU A 167 -0.94 8.23 -9.90
CA LEU A 167 -1.16 8.56 -8.50
C LEU A 167 -0.46 9.85 -8.08
N CYS A 168 0.71 10.16 -8.67
CA CYS A 168 1.41 11.42 -8.44
C CYS A 168 0.56 12.63 -8.86
N ASP A 169 -0.02 12.59 -10.06
CA ASP A 169 -0.85 13.68 -10.57
C ASP A 169 -2.11 13.85 -9.72
N LYS A 170 -2.70 12.70 -9.33
CA LYS A 170 -3.89 12.70 -8.48
C LYS A 170 -3.60 13.18 -7.07
N ALA A 171 -2.46 12.81 -6.49
CA ALA A 171 -2.04 13.30 -5.18
C ALA A 171 -1.86 14.82 -5.20
N VAL A 172 -1.20 15.36 -6.22
CA VAL A 172 -1.02 16.81 -6.38
C VAL A 172 -2.37 17.52 -6.52
N SER A 173 -3.25 17.02 -7.40
CA SER A 173 -4.59 17.62 -7.62
C SER A 173 -5.47 17.57 -6.38
N ASP A 174 -5.32 16.54 -5.56
CA ASP A 174 -6.11 16.31 -4.35
C ASP A 174 -5.47 16.89 -3.07
N ASN A 175 -4.31 17.53 -3.17
CA ASN A 175 -3.52 18.03 -2.04
C ASN A 175 -3.18 16.91 -1.03
N ILE A 176 -2.69 15.77 -1.55
CA ILE A 176 -2.34 14.58 -0.77
C ILE A 176 -0.82 14.45 -0.73
N THR A 177 -0.25 14.17 0.44
CA THR A 177 1.14 13.74 0.54
C THR A 177 1.24 12.27 0.17
N LEU A 178 1.99 11.94 -0.91
CA LEU A 178 2.18 10.58 -1.39
C LEU A 178 3.52 10.02 -0.94
N ILE A 179 3.47 8.87 -0.26
CA ILE A 179 4.65 8.03 0.02
C ILE A 179 4.55 6.79 -0.86
N ARG A 180 5.46 6.67 -1.83
CA ARG A 180 5.49 5.53 -2.76
C ARG A 180 6.35 4.41 -2.19
N THR A 181 5.84 3.19 -2.28
CA THR A 181 6.54 1.95 -1.92
C THR A 181 6.40 0.94 -3.06
N PRO A 182 6.97 1.24 -4.25
CA PRO A 182 6.73 0.47 -5.46
C PRO A 182 7.24 -0.98 -5.35
N LEU A 183 6.61 -1.87 -6.09
CA LEU A 183 6.97 -3.31 -6.11
C LEU A 183 8.29 -3.60 -6.86
N TYR A 184 8.87 -2.61 -7.56
CA TYR A 184 10.13 -2.75 -8.29
C TYR A 184 10.16 -3.95 -9.27
N LEU A 185 9.06 -4.18 -9.98
CA LEU A 185 8.90 -5.38 -10.81
C LEU A 185 9.99 -5.51 -11.88
N ARG A 186 10.31 -4.41 -12.58
CA ARG A 186 11.37 -4.36 -13.58
C ARG A 186 12.73 -4.70 -12.98
N GLU A 187 13.09 -4.01 -11.90
CA GLU A 187 14.38 -4.14 -11.23
C GLU A 187 14.57 -5.57 -10.68
N ASN A 188 13.50 -6.18 -10.19
CA ASN A 188 13.52 -7.57 -9.75
C ASN A 188 13.76 -8.54 -10.91
N VAL A 189 13.10 -8.35 -12.06
CA VAL A 189 13.34 -9.18 -13.27
C VAL A 189 14.79 -9.00 -13.77
N GLU A 190 15.28 -7.77 -13.84
CA GLU A 190 16.65 -7.48 -14.25
C GLU A 190 17.67 -8.10 -13.29
N LEU A 191 17.44 -8.03 -11.98
CA LEU A 191 18.30 -8.63 -10.97
C LEU A 191 18.36 -10.16 -11.12
N MET A 192 17.18 -10.80 -11.26
CA MET A 192 17.12 -12.25 -11.46
C MET A 192 17.86 -12.69 -12.72
N ARG A 193 17.73 -11.96 -13.83
CA ARG A 193 18.47 -12.24 -15.07
C ARG A 193 19.99 -12.14 -14.91
N ARG A 194 20.47 -11.24 -14.05
CA ARG A 194 21.91 -11.15 -13.71
C ARG A 194 22.37 -12.31 -12.83
N MET A 195 21.50 -12.76 -11.93
CA MET A 195 21.81 -13.87 -10.99
C MET A 195 21.67 -15.25 -11.64
N ILE A 196 20.81 -15.38 -12.65
CA ILE A 196 20.52 -16.62 -13.36
C ILE A 196 20.85 -16.41 -14.85
N PRO A 197 22.12 -16.63 -15.26
CA PRO A 197 22.52 -16.50 -16.66
C PRO A 197 21.72 -17.46 -17.55
N GLY A 198 21.06 -16.93 -18.56
CA GLY A 198 20.20 -17.74 -19.46
C GLY A 198 18.78 -17.98 -18.92
N MET A 199 18.34 -17.19 -17.94
CA MET A 199 16.96 -17.21 -17.47
C MET A 199 15.98 -16.98 -18.63
N ASP A 200 15.07 -17.92 -18.83
CA ASP A 200 14.02 -17.89 -19.86
C ASP A 200 12.62 -18.18 -19.29
N SER A 201 12.51 -18.37 -17.98
CA SER A 201 11.25 -18.57 -17.30
C SER A 201 11.14 -17.71 -16.05
N LEU A 202 9.95 -17.16 -15.81
CA LEU A 202 9.61 -16.40 -14.61
C LEU A 202 8.28 -16.90 -14.03
N ILE A 203 8.29 -17.22 -12.76
CA ILE A 203 7.10 -17.58 -12.01
C ILE A 203 6.82 -16.49 -11.00
N PHE A 204 5.60 -15.97 -11.00
CA PHE A 204 5.09 -15.14 -9.92
C PHE A 204 4.14 -15.96 -9.06
N VAL A 205 4.42 -16.04 -7.76
CA VAL A 205 3.57 -16.72 -6.78
C VAL A 205 2.89 -15.65 -5.93
N GLY A 206 1.58 -15.60 -6.00
CA GLY A 206 0.77 -14.65 -5.25
C GLY A 206 -0.56 -15.23 -4.83
N ASP A 207 -1.38 -14.44 -4.19
CA ASP A 207 -2.73 -14.82 -3.82
C ASP A 207 -3.81 -14.08 -4.67
N GLY A 208 -5.08 -14.27 -4.32
CA GLY A 208 -6.20 -13.64 -5.03
C GLY A 208 -6.47 -12.17 -4.63
N ARG A 209 -5.60 -11.50 -3.88
CA ARG A 209 -5.77 -10.08 -3.54
C ARG A 209 -5.62 -9.20 -4.78
N TYR A 210 -6.31 -8.07 -4.76
CA TYR A 210 -6.24 -7.08 -5.83
C TYR A 210 -4.79 -6.73 -6.23
N ILE A 211 -3.92 -6.48 -5.23
CA ILE A 211 -2.54 -6.07 -5.48
C ILE A 211 -1.76 -7.12 -6.29
N ASN A 212 -1.98 -8.41 -6.04
CA ASN A 212 -1.31 -9.48 -6.75
C ASN A 212 -1.87 -9.69 -8.16
N GLN A 213 -3.19 -9.51 -8.35
CA GLN A 213 -3.80 -9.53 -9.67
C GLN A 213 -3.30 -8.37 -10.55
N GLN A 214 -3.12 -7.20 -9.95
CA GLN A 214 -2.56 -6.06 -10.64
C GLN A 214 -1.07 -6.25 -10.96
N ALA A 215 -0.29 -6.77 -10.01
CA ALA A 215 1.13 -7.07 -10.23
C ALA A 215 1.34 -8.13 -11.33
N ASP A 216 0.47 -9.16 -11.39
CA ASP A 216 0.46 -10.13 -12.50
C ASP A 216 0.23 -9.44 -13.86
N SER A 217 -0.78 -8.57 -13.93
CA SER A 217 -1.07 -7.81 -15.16
C SER A 217 0.10 -6.91 -15.57
N ASP A 218 0.69 -6.19 -14.61
CA ASP A 218 1.81 -5.29 -14.87
C ASP A 218 3.08 -6.05 -15.28
N LEU A 219 3.31 -7.23 -14.69
CA LEU A 219 4.42 -8.11 -15.09
C LEU A 219 4.24 -8.62 -16.51
N ARG A 220 3.04 -9.04 -16.91
CA ARG A 220 2.77 -9.45 -18.30
C ARG A 220 3.07 -8.33 -19.26
N GLU A 221 2.52 -7.14 -19.02
CA GLU A 221 2.77 -5.96 -19.87
C GLU A 221 4.27 -5.62 -19.95
N LEU A 222 5.00 -5.71 -18.83
CA LEU A 222 6.43 -5.48 -18.78
C LEU A 222 7.21 -6.52 -19.58
N LEU A 223 6.90 -7.80 -19.38
CA LEU A 223 7.60 -8.90 -20.04
C LEU A 223 7.35 -8.89 -21.54
N ASP A 224 6.12 -8.74 -21.97
CA ASP A 224 5.76 -8.66 -23.41
C ASP A 224 6.50 -7.53 -24.12
N ARG A 225 6.70 -6.41 -23.45
CA ARG A 225 7.37 -5.24 -24.03
C ARG A 225 8.90 -5.33 -24.01
N GLU A 226 9.49 -5.81 -22.92
CA GLU A 226 10.94 -5.66 -22.66
C GLU A 226 11.69 -6.97 -22.57
N PHE A 227 11.00 -8.07 -22.28
CA PHE A 227 11.59 -9.39 -22.08
C PHE A 227 10.78 -10.50 -22.77
N PRO A 228 10.42 -10.37 -24.06
CA PRO A 228 9.49 -11.27 -24.74
C PRO A 228 9.98 -12.73 -24.84
N GLN A 229 11.26 -12.98 -24.53
CA GLN A 229 11.86 -14.32 -24.49
C GLN A 229 11.61 -15.07 -23.19
N ILE A 230 11.00 -14.43 -22.18
CA ILE A 230 10.74 -15.06 -20.86
C ILE A 230 9.34 -15.69 -20.88
N ASP A 231 9.27 -17.02 -20.71
CA ASP A 231 8.01 -17.73 -20.43
C ASP A 231 7.52 -17.34 -19.03
N TYR A 232 6.33 -16.78 -18.95
CA TYR A 232 5.78 -16.26 -17.71
C TYR A 232 4.59 -17.06 -17.22
N ARG A 233 4.57 -17.35 -15.90
CA ARG A 233 3.45 -18.04 -15.24
C ARG A 233 3.10 -17.37 -13.92
N PHE A 234 1.81 -17.19 -13.70
CA PHE A 234 1.27 -16.78 -12.40
C PHE A 234 0.68 -17.99 -11.68
N TYR A 235 1.16 -18.23 -10.47
CA TYR A 235 0.60 -19.26 -9.57
C TYR A 235 -0.16 -18.57 -8.44
N SER A 236 -1.50 -18.67 -8.52
CA SER A 236 -2.39 -18.07 -7.54
C SER A 236 -2.72 -19.07 -6.43
N ALA A 237 -2.38 -18.75 -5.19
CA ALA A 237 -2.76 -19.52 -4.02
C ALA A 237 -4.30 -19.59 -3.81
N HIS A 238 -5.07 -18.77 -4.54
CA HIS A 238 -6.53 -18.85 -4.55
C HIS A 238 -7.06 -19.96 -5.48
N GLU A 239 -6.30 -20.29 -6.52
CA GLU A 239 -6.68 -21.24 -7.57
C GLU A 239 -6.00 -22.61 -7.44
N MET A 240 -4.93 -22.67 -6.64
CA MET A 240 -4.11 -23.87 -6.47
C MET A 240 -4.09 -24.32 -5.01
N SER A 241 -4.12 -25.64 -4.79
CA SER A 241 -3.79 -26.19 -3.46
C SER A 241 -2.28 -26.09 -3.18
N THR A 242 -1.90 -26.15 -1.92
CA THR A 242 -0.49 -26.15 -1.51
C THR A 242 0.28 -27.31 -2.16
N GLU A 243 -0.33 -28.49 -2.26
CA GLU A 243 0.27 -29.67 -2.91
C GLU A 243 0.51 -29.40 -4.40
N ALA A 244 -0.50 -28.85 -5.11
CA ALA A 244 -0.38 -28.54 -6.53
C ALA A 244 0.68 -27.47 -6.79
N LEU A 245 0.81 -26.48 -5.91
CA LEU A 245 1.87 -25.47 -5.96
C LEU A 245 3.25 -26.11 -5.79
N LEU A 246 3.44 -26.93 -4.73
CA LEU A 246 4.70 -27.62 -4.48
C LEU A 246 5.08 -28.56 -5.62
N ASP A 247 4.13 -29.33 -6.15
CA ASP A 247 4.34 -30.20 -7.31
C ASP A 247 4.77 -29.40 -8.55
N SER A 248 4.18 -28.22 -8.76
CA SER A 248 4.54 -27.35 -9.88
C SER A 248 5.95 -26.79 -9.71
N LEU A 249 6.30 -26.33 -8.49
CA LEU A 249 7.64 -25.80 -8.18
C LEU A 249 8.73 -26.89 -8.25
N ASN A 250 8.42 -28.13 -7.87
CA ASN A 250 9.37 -29.25 -7.98
C ASN A 250 9.73 -29.65 -9.42
N ARG A 251 8.97 -29.19 -10.41
CA ARG A 251 9.18 -29.50 -11.84
C ARG A 251 9.92 -28.42 -12.61
N ILE A 252 10.22 -27.30 -11.97
CA ILE A 252 10.92 -26.20 -12.64
C ILE A 252 12.41 -26.46 -12.78
N ASP A 253 13.02 -25.93 -13.84
CA ASP A 253 14.46 -25.85 -13.97
C ASP A 253 14.97 -24.63 -13.17
N ILE A 254 15.52 -24.88 -11.99
CA ILE A 254 16.02 -23.85 -11.08
C ILE A 254 17.20 -23.03 -11.65
N HIS A 255 17.87 -23.55 -12.69
CA HIS A 255 18.98 -22.86 -13.33
C HIS A 255 18.54 -21.88 -14.43
N ARG A 256 17.25 -21.91 -14.78
CA ARG A 256 16.67 -21.07 -15.84
C ARG A 256 15.40 -20.31 -15.41
N THR A 257 14.94 -20.55 -14.20
CA THR A 257 13.66 -19.99 -13.71
C THR A 257 13.89 -19.01 -12.58
N GLY A 258 13.41 -17.78 -12.74
CA GLY A 258 13.25 -16.82 -11.65
C GLY A 258 11.92 -17.01 -10.95
N ILE A 259 11.88 -16.79 -9.63
CA ILE A 259 10.62 -16.81 -8.85
C ILE A 259 10.47 -15.50 -8.09
N LEU A 260 9.36 -14.81 -8.33
CA LEU A 260 8.88 -13.71 -7.52
C LEU A 260 7.81 -14.22 -6.56
N PHE A 261 7.85 -13.76 -5.34
CA PHE A 261 6.90 -14.12 -4.30
C PHE A 261 6.33 -12.85 -3.66
N SER A 262 4.98 -12.81 -3.45
CA SER A 262 4.27 -11.69 -2.81
C SER A 262 3.42 -12.12 -1.63
#